data_4afcaf8740a60decef8e0cacf86a60f9
#
_entry.id   4afcaf8740a60decef8e0cacf86a60f9
#
_cell.length_a   1.000
_cell.length_b   1.000
_cell.length_c   1.000
_cell.angle_alpha   90.00
_cell.angle_beta   90.00
_cell.angle_gamma   90.00
#
_symmetry.space_group_name_H-M   'P 1'
#
loop_
_entity.id
_entity.type
_entity.pdbx_description
1 polymer ?
#
loop_
_entity_poly.entity_id
_entity_poly.type
_entity_poly.pdbx_seq_one_letter_code
_entity_poly.pdbx_strand_id
1 'polypeptide(L)'
;MVVRGLLVLVGTVLGANAIWLLVTANLNGGVVMQSAVAVLLVAFGCSARLSGSRWVSLPAIGLAAVLAITSTFLALFGISDDADYREDALVVLGAAVHGRTVSPSLAQRLDVAVDYHERNPGALLVVTGGQGPQEDLPEALAAKRYLIEHGVPAASIVVEDRSTSTAENFRFAKRLLDQSLPTGYRIAFVTNEYHVWRAARTAAQVGLDASHLHSATRWSVWPSSYLRESAAMVLNWMD
;
A
#
# COMPACT_ATOMS: atom_id res chain seq x y z
N MET A 1 5.28 -21.90 29.56
CA MET A 1 6.58 -21.82 28.87
C MET A 1 6.44 -21.70 27.35
N VAL A 2 5.65 -22.54 26.68
CA VAL A 2 5.50 -22.57 25.20
C VAL A 2 5.09 -21.23 24.61
N VAL A 3 4.02 -20.59 25.12
CA VAL A 3 3.52 -19.30 24.59
C VAL A 3 4.58 -18.20 24.68
N ARG A 4 5.33 -18.14 25.77
CA ARG A 4 6.41 -17.15 25.94
C ARG A 4 7.55 -17.37 24.95
N GLY A 5 7.95 -18.63 24.71
CA GLY A 5 8.93 -18.96 23.69
C GLY A 5 8.47 -18.57 22.28
N LEU A 6 7.18 -18.78 21.96
CA LEU A 6 6.61 -18.37 20.68
C LEU A 6 6.62 -16.85 20.50
N LEU A 7 6.29 -16.08 21.54
CA LEU A 7 6.32 -14.61 21.48
C LEU A 7 7.74 -14.08 21.23
N VAL A 8 8.75 -14.66 21.89
CA VAL A 8 10.16 -14.32 21.65
C VAL A 8 10.55 -14.66 20.22
N LEU A 9 10.20 -15.84 19.72
CA LEU A 9 10.52 -16.25 18.35
C LEU A 9 9.88 -15.30 17.33
N VAL A 10 8.58 -15.04 17.42
CA VAL A 10 7.86 -14.13 16.50
C VAL A 10 8.44 -12.72 16.57
N GLY A 11 8.69 -12.20 17.78
CA GLY A 11 9.31 -10.89 17.95
C GLY A 11 10.71 -10.80 17.33
N THR A 12 11.51 -11.85 17.47
CA THR A 12 12.87 -11.92 16.87
C THR A 12 12.78 -11.93 15.33
N VAL A 13 11.87 -12.73 14.77
CA VAL A 13 11.67 -12.79 13.31
C VAL A 13 11.18 -11.44 12.76
N LEU A 14 10.21 -10.80 13.41
CA LEU A 14 9.74 -9.46 13.02
C LEU A 14 10.84 -8.41 13.14
N GLY A 15 11.67 -8.49 14.19
CA GLY A 15 12.81 -7.59 14.39
C GLY A 15 13.88 -7.75 13.31
N ALA A 16 14.24 -8.98 12.97
CA ALA A 16 15.19 -9.28 11.89
C ALA A 16 14.66 -8.77 10.54
N ASN A 17 13.37 -8.98 10.24
CA ASN A 17 12.73 -8.45 9.04
C ASN A 17 12.71 -6.91 9.02
N ALA A 18 12.42 -6.27 10.16
CA ALA A 18 12.44 -4.81 10.25
C ALA A 18 13.84 -4.24 9.99
N ILE A 19 14.90 -4.85 10.57
CA ILE A 19 16.30 -4.47 10.31
C ILE A 19 16.63 -4.61 8.81
N TRP A 20 16.21 -5.71 8.20
CA TRP A 20 16.42 -5.93 6.77
C TRP A 20 15.72 -4.83 5.93
N LEU A 21 14.48 -4.45 6.27
CA LEU A 21 13.75 -3.38 5.60
C LEU A 21 14.41 -1.99 5.79
N LEU A 22 15.02 -1.72 6.96
CA LEU A 22 15.77 -0.47 7.18
C LEU A 22 16.98 -0.32 6.26
N VAL A 23 17.52 -1.42 5.76
CA VAL A 23 18.69 -1.42 4.86
C VAL A 23 18.27 -1.44 3.39
N THR A 24 17.14 -2.08 3.07
CA THR A 24 16.76 -2.40 1.68
C THR A 24 15.56 -1.61 1.15
N ALA A 25 14.87 -0.86 2.01
CA ALA A 25 13.67 -0.12 1.65
C ALA A 25 13.70 1.30 2.24
N ASN A 26 12.85 2.18 1.73
CA ASN A 26 12.68 3.52 2.29
C ASN A 26 12.05 3.43 3.69
N LEU A 27 12.60 4.20 4.64
CA LEU A 27 12.05 4.28 5.99
C LEU A 27 10.61 4.83 5.95
N ASN A 28 9.70 4.11 6.57
CA ASN A 28 8.30 4.50 6.68
C ASN A 28 7.71 4.12 8.05
N GLY A 29 6.55 4.68 8.38
CA GLY A 29 5.89 4.45 9.66
C GLY A 29 5.57 2.97 9.95
N GLY A 30 5.35 2.15 8.93
CA GLY A 30 5.09 0.72 9.09
C GLY A 30 6.30 -0.04 9.64
N VAL A 31 7.50 0.27 9.15
CA VAL A 31 8.75 -0.35 9.65
C VAL A 31 9.01 0.06 11.09
N VAL A 32 8.75 1.33 11.45
CA VAL A 32 8.88 1.81 12.84
C VAL A 32 7.91 1.08 13.76
N MET A 33 6.63 0.96 13.36
CA MET A 33 5.62 0.22 14.12
C MET A 33 5.97 -1.26 14.26
N GLN A 34 6.43 -1.90 13.19
CA GLN A 34 6.88 -3.30 13.22
C GLN A 34 8.05 -3.49 14.21
N SER A 35 9.02 -2.57 14.21
CA SER A 35 10.15 -2.60 15.15
C SER A 35 9.69 -2.49 16.59
N ALA A 36 8.75 -1.57 16.89
CA ALA A 36 8.17 -1.42 18.21
C ALA A 36 7.42 -2.69 18.68
N VAL A 37 6.60 -3.27 17.78
CA VAL A 37 5.89 -4.53 18.06
C VAL A 37 6.88 -5.67 18.32
N ALA A 38 7.94 -5.79 17.55
CA ALA A 38 8.98 -6.81 17.74
C ALA A 38 9.63 -6.71 19.12
N VAL A 39 10.03 -5.50 19.52
CA VAL A 39 10.61 -5.25 20.87
C VAL A 39 9.62 -5.60 21.98
N LEU A 40 8.36 -5.19 21.85
CA LEU A 40 7.31 -5.47 22.84
C LEU A 40 7.07 -6.98 22.99
N LEU A 41 7.01 -7.73 21.88
CA LEU A 41 6.82 -9.19 21.89
C LEU A 41 7.98 -9.90 22.59
N VAL A 42 9.22 -9.51 22.30
CA VAL A 42 10.41 -10.08 22.98
C VAL A 42 10.39 -9.73 24.46
N ALA A 43 10.17 -8.49 24.84
CA ALA A 43 10.11 -8.06 26.23
C ALA A 43 9.01 -8.79 27.01
N PHE A 44 7.82 -8.93 26.43
CA PHE A 44 6.71 -9.65 27.05
C PHE A 44 6.99 -11.15 27.18
N GLY A 45 7.58 -11.77 26.17
CA GLY A 45 7.98 -13.18 26.19
C GLY A 45 9.09 -13.48 27.22
N CYS A 46 10.07 -12.58 27.37
CA CYS A 46 11.18 -12.72 28.32
C CYS A 46 10.74 -12.46 29.76
N SER A 47 9.77 -11.59 30.02
CA SER A 47 9.34 -11.21 31.37
C SER A 47 8.16 -12.02 31.88
N ALA A 48 8.39 -12.90 32.87
CA ALA A 48 7.31 -13.61 33.55
C ALA A 48 6.35 -12.67 34.30
N ARG A 49 6.84 -11.51 34.73
CA ARG A 49 6.07 -10.52 35.47
C ARG A 49 5.05 -9.81 34.56
N LEU A 50 5.48 -9.45 33.35
CA LEU A 50 4.59 -8.83 32.36
C LEU A 50 3.56 -9.84 31.85
N SER A 51 3.99 -11.01 31.42
CA SER A 51 3.11 -12.04 30.85
C SER A 51 2.18 -12.69 31.89
N GLY A 52 2.51 -12.62 33.19
CA GLY A 52 1.67 -13.09 34.29
C GLY A 52 0.65 -12.08 34.78
N SER A 53 0.76 -10.81 34.41
CA SER A 53 -0.16 -9.75 34.84
C SER A 53 -1.37 -9.66 33.92
N ARG A 54 -2.57 -9.94 34.45
CA ARG A 54 -3.84 -9.79 33.69
C ARG A 54 -4.06 -8.36 33.18
N TRP A 55 -3.57 -7.36 33.91
CA TRP A 55 -3.67 -5.94 33.54
C TRP A 55 -2.83 -5.58 32.31
N VAL A 56 -1.83 -6.39 31.96
CA VAL A 56 -1.01 -6.22 30.78
C VAL A 56 -1.43 -7.20 29.68
N SER A 57 -1.71 -8.46 30.04
CA SER A 57 -2.02 -9.51 29.05
C SER A 57 -3.37 -9.30 28.38
N LEU A 58 -4.44 -8.87 29.10
CA LEU A 58 -5.74 -8.69 28.50
C LEU A 58 -5.77 -7.54 27.45
N PRO A 59 -5.23 -6.33 27.72
CA PRO A 59 -5.13 -5.30 26.69
C PRO A 59 -4.26 -5.71 25.51
N ALA A 60 -3.16 -6.44 25.74
CA ALA A 60 -2.30 -6.93 24.66
C ALA A 60 -3.02 -7.94 23.76
N ILE A 61 -3.80 -8.85 24.33
CA ILE A 61 -4.64 -9.80 23.56
C ILE A 61 -5.71 -9.03 22.78
N GLY A 62 -6.37 -8.05 23.41
CA GLY A 62 -7.38 -7.21 22.73
C GLY A 62 -6.80 -6.48 21.53
N LEU A 63 -5.63 -5.85 21.69
CA LEU A 63 -4.93 -5.18 20.59
C LEU A 63 -4.54 -6.18 19.47
N ALA A 64 -4.00 -7.33 19.83
CA ALA A 64 -3.65 -8.37 18.84
C ALA A 64 -4.88 -8.86 18.07
N ALA A 65 -6.01 -9.03 18.75
CA ALA A 65 -7.28 -9.40 18.12
C ALA A 65 -7.77 -8.31 17.14
N VAL A 66 -7.73 -7.04 17.52
CA VAL A 66 -8.08 -5.92 16.63
C VAL A 66 -7.17 -5.89 15.40
N LEU A 67 -5.87 -6.01 15.58
CA LEU A 67 -4.92 -6.05 14.45
C LEU A 67 -5.15 -7.27 13.54
N ALA A 68 -5.45 -8.43 14.10
CA ALA A 68 -5.76 -9.63 13.31
C ALA A 68 -7.05 -9.45 12.50
N ILE A 69 -8.11 -8.95 13.14
CA ILE A 69 -9.41 -8.72 12.47
C ILE A 69 -9.26 -7.68 11.36
N THR A 70 -8.63 -6.53 11.63
CA THR A 70 -8.45 -5.47 10.63
C THR A 70 -7.54 -5.92 9.49
N SER A 71 -6.45 -6.63 9.77
CA SER A 71 -5.56 -7.16 8.72
C SER A 71 -6.26 -8.20 7.85
N THR A 72 -7.07 -9.10 8.45
CA THR A 72 -7.88 -10.08 7.70
C THR A 72 -8.90 -9.38 6.82
N PHE A 73 -9.61 -8.38 7.36
CA PHE A 73 -10.56 -7.58 6.57
C PHE A 73 -9.87 -6.91 5.38
N LEU A 74 -8.72 -6.23 5.61
CA LEU A 74 -7.97 -5.56 4.55
C LEU A 74 -7.51 -6.53 3.47
N ALA A 75 -7.05 -7.73 3.86
CA ALA A 75 -6.63 -8.76 2.92
C ALA A 75 -7.81 -9.26 2.08
N LEU A 76 -8.94 -9.64 2.72
CA LEU A 76 -10.11 -10.16 2.01
C LEU A 76 -10.76 -9.12 1.11
N PHE A 77 -10.86 -7.87 1.58
CA PHE A 77 -11.38 -6.77 0.76
C PHE A 77 -10.43 -6.46 -0.41
N GLY A 78 -9.13 -6.44 -0.13
CA GLY A 78 -8.14 -6.02 -1.10
C GLY A 78 -7.94 -6.98 -2.28
N ILE A 79 -8.22 -8.28 -2.11
CA ILE A 79 -8.09 -9.27 -3.20
C ILE A 79 -9.36 -9.40 -4.07
N SER A 80 -10.43 -8.69 -3.74
CA SER A 80 -11.69 -8.73 -4.50
C SER A 80 -11.72 -7.62 -5.55
N ASP A 81 -11.12 -7.87 -6.72
CA ASP A 81 -11.16 -6.95 -7.85
C ASP A 81 -12.58 -6.76 -8.37
N ASP A 82 -12.94 -5.52 -8.73
CA ASP A 82 -14.25 -5.17 -9.30
C ASP A 82 -14.15 -4.38 -10.62
N ALA A 83 -12.93 -4.18 -11.15
CA ALA A 83 -12.72 -3.61 -12.47
C ALA A 83 -13.15 -4.59 -13.58
N ASP A 84 -13.85 -4.09 -14.61
CA ASP A 84 -14.37 -4.90 -15.71
C ASP A 84 -13.58 -4.74 -17.03
N TYR A 85 -12.47 -4.02 -17.00
CA TYR A 85 -11.59 -3.73 -18.14
C TYR A 85 -12.30 -2.94 -19.26
N ARG A 86 -13.29 -2.11 -18.91
CA ARG A 86 -14.02 -1.21 -19.82
C ARG A 86 -13.98 0.23 -19.32
N GLU A 87 -13.18 0.49 -18.33
CA GLU A 87 -12.97 1.84 -17.83
C GLU A 87 -12.16 2.67 -18.83
N ASP A 88 -12.42 3.98 -18.86
CA ASP A 88 -11.73 4.91 -19.75
C ASP A 88 -10.31 5.24 -19.27
N ALA A 89 -10.02 5.00 -18.00
CA ALA A 89 -8.69 5.16 -17.43
C ALA A 89 -8.40 4.23 -16.26
N LEU A 90 -7.11 3.89 -16.09
CA LEU A 90 -6.55 3.25 -14.90
C LEU A 90 -5.62 4.22 -14.18
N VAL A 91 -5.87 4.50 -12.91
CA VAL A 91 -4.99 5.28 -12.05
C VAL A 91 -4.04 4.34 -11.29
N VAL A 92 -2.75 4.43 -11.59
CA VAL A 92 -1.71 3.66 -10.87
C VAL A 92 -1.22 4.49 -9.69
N LEU A 93 -1.51 4.05 -8.46
CA LEU A 93 -1.07 4.75 -7.27
C LEU A 93 0.43 4.53 -7.03
N GLY A 94 1.14 5.60 -6.70
CA GLY A 94 2.54 5.56 -6.32
C GLY A 94 2.80 4.70 -5.08
N ALA A 95 4.01 4.21 -4.92
CA ALA A 95 4.44 3.40 -3.77
C ALA A 95 5.79 3.81 -3.20
N ALA A 96 6.83 3.80 -4.00
CA ALA A 96 8.16 4.33 -3.72
C ALA A 96 9.10 4.14 -4.93
N VAL A 97 10.19 4.88 -4.92
CA VAL A 97 11.34 4.71 -5.83
C VAL A 97 12.61 4.53 -4.99
N HIS A 98 13.50 3.65 -5.41
CA HIS A 98 14.82 3.49 -4.82
C HIS A 98 15.87 4.12 -5.75
N GLY A 99 16.36 5.30 -5.40
CA GLY A 99 17.15 6.12 -6.30
C GLY A 99 16.33 6.48 -7.55
N ARG A 100 16.61 5.84 -8.68
CA ARG A 100 15.91 6.07 -9.96
C ARG A 100 15.09 4.87 -10.44
N THR A 101 15.05 3.79 -9.67
CA THR A 101 14.39 2.52 -10.02
C THR A 101 13.11 2.36 -9.22
N VAL A 102 12.05 1.89 -9.85
CA VAL A 102 10.78 1.58 -9.16
C VAL A 102 11.01 0.57 -8.05
N SER A 103 10.39 0.79 -6.89
CA SER A 103 10.43 -0.21 -5.82
C SER A 103 9.70 -1.49 -6.25
N PRO A 104 9.96 -2.62 -5.60
CA PRO A 104 9.24 -3.86 -5.90
C PRO A 104 7.72 -3.74 -5.76
N SER A 105 7.23 -2.92 -4.83
CA SER A 105 5.78 -2.67 -4.67
C SER A 105 5.22 -1.84 -5.82
N LEU A 106 5.97 -0.85 -6.30
CA LEU A 106 5.55 -0.07 -7.46
C LEU A 106 5.61 -0.91 -8.74
N ALA A 107 6.65 -1.72 -8.92
CA ALA A 107 6.77 -2.62 -10.06
C ALA A 107 5.55 -3.57 -10.15
N GLN A 108 5.14 -4.19 -9.04
CA GLN A 108 3.97 -5.07 -9.02
C GLN A 108 2.66 -4.36 -9.44
N ARG A 109 2.48 -3.08 -9.07
CA ARG A 109 1.33 -2.29 -9.54
C ARG A 109 1.42 -2.00 -11.03
N LEU A 110 2.63 -1.73 -11.52
CA LEU A 110 2.88 -1.45 -12.93
C LEU A 110 2.71 -2.70 -13.79
N ASP A 111 3.08 -3.88 -13.29
CA ASP A 111 2.80 -5.16 -13.97
C ASP A 111 1.29 -5.35 -14.20
N VAL A 112 0.47 -5.08 -13.16
CA VAL A 112 -0.99 -5.10 -13.30
C VAL A 112 -1.48 -4.05 -14.30
N ALA A 113 -0.84 -2.89 -14.37
CA ALA A 113 -1.20 -1.85 -15.34
C ALA A 113 -0.82 -2.23 -16.78
N VAL A 114 0.28 -2.98 -16.99
CA VAL A 114 0.63 -3.58 -18.29
C VAL A 114 -0.43 -4.58 -18.70
N ASP A 115 -0.76 -5.55 -17.84
CA ASP A 115 -1.81 -6.55 -18.08
C ASP A 115 -3.17 -5.89 -18.36
N TYR A 116 -3.48 -4.80 -17.66
CA TYR A 116 -4.70 -4.02 -17.88
C TYR A 116 -4.71 -3.39 -19.28
N HIS A 117 -3.59 -2.76 -19.68
CA HIS A 117 -3.46 -2.13 -20.98
C HIS A 117 -3.58 -3.14 -22.13
N GLU A 118 -3.05 -4.34 -21.97
CA GLU A 118 -3.20 -5.43 -22.97
C GLU A 118 -4.67 -5.80 -23.19
N ARG A 119 -5.48 -5.78 -22.12
CA ARG A 119 -6.93 -6.11 -22.17
C ARG A 119 -7.79 -4.92 -22.58
N ASN A 120 -7.37 -3.70 -22.27
CA ASN A 120 -8.07 -2.46 -22.59
C ASN A 120 -7.10 -1.40 -23.14
N PRO A 121 -6.63 -1.55 -24.42
CA PRO A 121 -5.64 -0.64 -25.02
C PRO A 121 -6.15 0.80 -25.23
N GLY A 122 -7.47 1.01 -25.16
CA GLY A 122 -8.11 2.34 -25.30
C GLY A 122 -8.05 3.18 -24.04
N ALA A 123 -7.80 2.57 -22.87
CA ALA A 123 -7.77 3.29 -21.61
C ALA A 123 -6.49 4.12 -21.44
N LEU A 124 -6.63 5.30 -20.80
CA LEU A 124 -5.49 6.06 -20.34
C LEU A 124 -4.90 5.45 -19.06
N LEU A 125 -3.57 5.34 -18.98
CA LEU A 125 -2.86 4.97 -17.75
C LEU A 125 -2.36 6.25 -17.07
N VAL A 126 -2.94 6.62 -15.95
CA VAL A 126 -2.52 7.78 -15.15
C VAL A 126 -1.59 7.29 -14.05
N VAL A 127 -0.31 7.49 -14.22
CA VAL A 127 0.70 7.17 -13.18
C VAL A 127 0.84 8.35 -12.23
N THR A 128 0.75 8.10 -10.91
CA THR A 128 0.76 9.13 -9.88
C THR A 128 1.89 8.95 -8.89
N GLY A 129 2.34 10.05 -8.30
CA GLY A 129 3.34 10.08 -7.25
C GLY A 129 4.45 11.10 -7.52
N GLY A 130 4.58 12.06 -6.61
CA GLY A 130 5.69 13.02 -6.60
C GLY A 130 6.99 12.40 -6.11
N GLN A 131 7.96 13.23 -5.81
CA GLN A 131 9.28 12.82 -5.32
C GLN A 131 9.30 12.81 -3.80
N GLY A 132 9.52 11.64 -3.22
CA GLY A 132 9.72 11.49 -1.78
C GLY A 132 11.11 11.93 -1.32
N PRO A 133 11.30 12.16 0.01
CA PRO A 133 12.57 12.66 0.54
C PRO A 133 13.80 11.75 0.33
N GLN A 134 13.58 10.48 0.03
CA GLN A 134 14.61 9.45 -0.17
C GLN A 134 14.69 9.00 -1.63
N GLU A 135 14.18 9.80 -2.55
CA GLU A 135 14.03 9.49 -3.97
C GLU A 135 14.75 10.50 -4.85
N ASP A 136 15.36 10.06 -5.95
CA ASP A 136 16.10 10.90 -6.88
C ASP A 136 15.23 11.48 -8.01
N LEU A 137 14.00 10.99 -8.14
CA LEU A 137 13.00 11.48 -9.10
C LEU A 137 11.57 11.14 -8.63
N PRO A 138 10.55 11.84 -9.16
CA PRO A 138 9.14 11.51 -8.90
C PRO A 138 8.80 10.08 -9.27
N GLU A 139 7.98 9.43 -8.42
CA GLU A 139 7.53 8.04 -8.64
C GLU A 139 6.83 7.88 -9.99
N ALA A 140 5.99 8.84 -10.39
CA ALA A 140 5.27 8.82 -11.65
C ALA A 140 6.20 8.84 -12.87
N LEU A 141 7.36 9.50 -12.80
CA LEU A 141 8.33 9.50 -13.91
C LEU A 141 9.06 8.15 -14.02
N ALA A 142 9.37 7.51 -12.88
CA ALA A 142 9.91 6.16 -12.89
C ALA A 142 8.89 5.15 -13.43
N ALA A 143 7.62 5.28 -12.99
CA ALA A 143 6.51 4.46 -13.44
C ALA A 143 6.30 4.56 -14.96
N LYS A 144 6.32 5.78 -15.53
CA LYS A 144 6.21 5.98 -16.98
C LYS A 144 7.33 5.25 -17.74
N ARG A 145 8.58 5.36 -17.28
CA ARG A 145 9.71 4.66 -17.91
C ARG A 145 9.49 3.16 -17.90
N TYR A 146 9.11 2.62 -16.75
CA TYR A 146 8.81 1.21 -16.58
C TYR A 146 7.74 0.72 -17.57
N LEU A 147 6.61 1.42 -17.66
CA LEU A 147 5.53 1.06 -18.58
C LEU A 147 5.97 1.08 -20.04
N ILE A 148 6.75 2.08 -20.45
CA ILE A 148 7.30 2.16 -21.84
C ILE A 148 8.24 1.00 -22.10
N GLU A 149 9.14 0.66 -21.17
CA GLU A 149 10.04 -0.48 -21.27
C GLU A 149 9.30 -1.82 -21.37
N HIS A 150 8.06 -1.89 -20.85
CA HIS A 150 7.18 -3.07 -20.92
C HIS A 150 6.13 -2.98 -22.05
N GLY A 151 6.35 -2.11 -23.03
CA GLY A 151 5.58 -2.10 -24.28
C GLY A 151 4.34 -1.20 -24.29
N VAL A 152 4.04 -0.46 -23.22
CA VAL A 152 2.93 0.48 -23.20
C VAL A 152 3.28 1.73 -24.01
N PRO A 153 2.45 2.14 -24.99
CA PRO A 153 2.72 3.34 -25.78
C PRO A 153 2.76 4.61 -24.91
N ALA A 154 3.77 5.44 -25.12
CA ALA A 154 3.93 6.68 -24.35
C ALA A 154 2.72 7.62 -24.44
N ALA A 155 1.96 7.56 -25.53
CA ALA A 155 0.74 8.35 -25.75
C ALA A 155 -0.43 7.90 -24.86
N SER A 156 -0.43 6.66 -24.37
CA SER A 156 -1.44 6.13 -23.44
C SER A 156 -1.13 6.47 -21.97
N ILE A 157 0.03 7.10 -21.67
CA ILE A 157 0.48 7.33 -20.30
C ILE A 157 0.43 8.81 -19.95
N VAL A 158 -0.41 9.15 -18.97
CA VAL A 158 -0.51 10.47 -18.36
C VAL A 158 0.28 10.48 -17.05
N VAL A 159 1.10 11.52 -16.82
CA VAL A 159 1.97 11.62 -15.65
C VAL A 159 1.43 12.67 -14.67
N GLU A 160 1.29 12.27 -13.41
CA GLU A 160 1.02 13.15 -12.27
C GLU A 160 2.18 13.02 -11.27
N ASP A 161 3.08 13.99 -11.24
CA ASP A 161 4.39 13.93 -10.56
C ASP A 161 4.53 14.88 -9.37
N ARG A 162 3.40 15.41 -8.83
CA ARG A 162 3.43 16.42 -7.77
C ARG A 162 2.77 15.99 -6.47
N SER A 163 1.97 14.92 -6.51
CA SER A 163 1.24 14.45 -5.33
C SER A 163 2.17 13.90 -4.25
N THR A 164 1.82 14.16 -2.99
CA THR A 164 2.55 13.73 -1.79
C THR A 164 1.69 12.84 -0.86
N SER A 165 0.46 12.57 -1.25
CA SER A 165 -0.49 11.74 -0.51
C SER A 165 -1.47 11.04 -1.44
N THR A 166 -2.11 9.97 -0.94
CA THR A 166 -3.15 9.24 -1.70
C THR A 166 -4.31 10.15 -2.13
N ALA A 167 -4.70 11.09 -1.27
CA ALA A 167 -5.75 12.06 -1.60
C ALA A 167 -5.33 13.02 -2.73
N GLU A 168 -4.07 13.42 -2.75
CA GLU A 168 -3.53 14.22 -3.83
C GLU A 168 -3.37 13.42 -5.12
N ASN A 169 -2.92 12.15 -5.04
CA ASN A 169 -2.87 11.26 -6.20
C ASN A 169 -4.22 11.26 -6.93
N PHE A 170 -5.31 10.99 -6.23
CA PHE A 170 -6.64 10.97 -6.85
C PHE A 170 -7.12 12.36 -7.27
N ARG A 171 -6.91 13.39 -6.46
CA ARG A 171 -7.35 14.75 -6.78
C ARG A 171 -6.65 15.29 -8.03
N PHE A 172 -5.35 15.03 -8.17
CA PHE A 172 -4.60 15.53 -9.32
C PHE A 172 -4.83 14.65 -10.55
N ALA A 173 -4.93 13.32 -10.38
CA ALA A 173 -5.35 12.43 -11.46
C ALA A 173 -6.73 12.85 -12.02
N LYS A 174 -7.71 13.13 -11.12
CA LYS A 174 -9.03 13.61 -11.54
C LYS A 174 -8.95 14.86 -12.41
N ARG A 175 -8.14 15.85 -12.02
CA ARG A 175 -7.96 17.08 -12.82
C ARG A 175 -7.42 16.81 -14.23
N LEU A 176 -6.48 15.87 -14.36
CA LEU A 176 -5.90 15.47 -15.64
C LEU A 176 -6.94 14.71 -16.47
N LEU A 177 -7.72 13.83 -15.85
CA LEU A 177 -8.79 13.08 -16.53
C LEU A 177 -9.93 14.00 -16.97
N ASP A 178 -10.35 14.96 -16.14
CA ASP A 178 -11.38 15.95 -16.47
C ASP A 178 -10.99 16.82 -17.71
N GLN A 179 -9.68 16.95 -18.00
CA GLN A 179 -9.15 17.66 -19.19
C GLN A 179 -8.98 16.75 -20.40
N SER A 180 -8.83 15.45 -20.20
CA SER A 180 -8.45 14.49 -21.24
C SER A 180 -9.62 13.66 -21.74
N LEU A 181 -10.66 13.48 -20.92
CA LEU A 181 -11.79 12.60 -21.20
C LEU A 181 -13.12 13.37 -21.18
N PRO A 182 -14.14 12.90 -21.91
CA PRO A 182 -15.50 13.45 -21.83
C PRO A 182 -16.10 13.22 -20.44
N THR A 183 -17.07 14.05 -20.05
CA THR A 183 -17.79 13.89 -18.78
C THR A 183 -18.47 12.52 -18.68
N GLY A 184 -18.44 11.92 -17.48
CA GLY A 184 -19.05 10.62 -17.24
C GLY A 184 -18.10 9.43 -17.50
N TYR A 185 -16.80 9.69 -17.64
CA TYR A 185 -15.79 8.65 -17.77
C TYR A 185 -15.78 7.73 -16.54
N ARG A 186 -15.45 6.46 -16.77
CA ARG A 186 -15.26 5.44 -15.74
C ARG A 186 -13.77 5.25 -15.48
N ILE A 187 -13.41 5.04 -14.24
CA ILE A 187 -12.02 4.76 -13.88
C ILE A 187 -11.90 3.50 -13.02
N ALA A 188 -10.76 2.84 -13.16
CA ALA A 188 -10.25 1.94 -12.13
C ALA A 188 -8.99 2.52 -11.50
N PHE A 189 -8.59 2.02 -10.34
CA PHE A 189 -7.26 2.26 -9.78
C PHE A 189 -6.58 0.95 -9.43
N VAL A 190 -5.25 0.96 -9.40
CA VAL A 190 -4.44 -0.18 -8.93
C VAL A 190 -3.55 0.22 -7.77
N THR A 191 -3.55 -0.64 -6.74
CA THR A 191 -2.66 -0.54 -5.57
C THR A 191 -2.44 -1.92 -4.96
N ASN A 192 -1.58 -2.03 -3.93
CA ASN A 192 -1.42 -3.31 -3.22
C ASN A 192 -2.67 -3.64 -2.36
N GLU A 193 -2.96 -4.94 -2.19
CA GLU A 193 -4.18 -5.44 -1.53
C GLU A 193 -4.43 -4.82 -0.15
N TYR A 194 -3.38 -4.62 0.66
CA TYR A 194 -3.54 -4.02 1.99
C TYR A 194 -4.05 -2.57 1.94
N HIS A 195 -3.87 -1.87 0.81
CA HIS A 195 -4.17 -0.45 0.65
C HIS A 195 -5.49 -0.17 -0.08
N VAL A 196 -6.08 -1.16 -0.75
CA VAL A 196 -7.27 -1.01 -1.60
C VAL A 196 -8.43 -0.34 -0.85
N TRP A 197 -8.75 -0.81 0.35
CA TRP A 197 -9.86 -0.26 1.14
C TRP A 197 -9.71 1.25 1.42
N ARG A 198 -8.54 1.67 1.86
CA ARG A 198 -8.28 3.10 2.14
C ARG A 198 -8.23 3.92 0.85
N ALA A 199 -7.65 3.39 -0.22
CA ALA A 199 -7.62 4.04 -1.53
C ALA A 199 -9.04 4.25 -2.09
N ALA A 200 -9.92 3.24 -2.06
CA ALA A 200 -11.31 3.36 -2.50
C ALA A 200 -12.07 4.44 -1.73
N ARG A 201 -11.96 4.48 -0.39
CA ARG A 201 -12.56 5.55 0.41
C ARG A 201 -12.02 6.93 0.04
N THR A 202 -10.70 7.03 -0.19
CA THR A 202 -10.06 8.29 -0.58
C THR A 202 -10.51 8.74 -1.97
N ALA A 203 -10.65 7.83 -2.92
CA ALA A 203 -11.21 8.14 -4.25
C ALA A 203 -12.63 8.70 -4.14
N ALA A 204 -13.50 8.05 -3.35
CA ALA A 204 -14.86 8.51 -3.11
C ALA A 204 -14.91 9.91 -2.46
N GLN A 205 -14.02 10.20 -1.49
CA GLN A 205 -13.93 11.52 -0.84
C GLN A 205 -13.54 12.65 -1.79
N VAL A 206 -12.81 12.37 -2.87
CA VAL A 206 -12.49 13.37 -3.91
C VAL A 206 -13.49 13.35 -5.08
N GLY A 207 -14.61 12.61 -4.95
CA GLY A 207 -15.67 12.55 -5.94
C GLY A 207 -15.33 11.70 -7.16
N LEU A 208 -14.51 10.65 -6.99
CA LEU A 208 -14.25 9.63 -7.98
C LEU A 208 -14.97 8.33 -7.59
N ASP A 209 -15.89 7.89 -8.43
CA ASP A 209 -16.43 6.53 -8.39
C ASP A 209 -15.48 5.64 -9.20
N ALA A 210 -14.72 4.81 -8.51
CA ALA A 210 -13.62 4.07 -9.10
C ALA A 210 -13.67 2.60 -8.70
N SER A 211 -13.68 1.72 -9.68
CA SER A 211 -13.38 0.30 -9.49
C SER A 211 -11.89 0.10 -9.14
N HIS A 212 -11.53 -1.09 -8.71
CA HIS A 212 -10.17 -1.35 -8.30
C HIS A 212 -9.62 -2.69 -8.79
N LEU A 213 -8.30 -2.70 -8.92
CA LEU A 213 -7.46 -3.87 -9.10
C LEU A 213 -6.42 -3.90 -8.00
N HIS A 214 -6.05 -5.07 -7.55
CA HIS A 214 -4.96 -5.24 -6.62
C HIS A 214 -3.69 -5.75 -7.29
N SER A 215 -2.55 -5.37 -6.73
CA SER A 215 -1.28 -6.05 -6.93
C SER A 215 -0.89 -6.80 -5.68
N ALA A 216 -0.28 -7.98 -5.85
CA ALA A 216 0.19 -8.77 -4.73
C ALA A 216 1.28 -8.02 -3.93
N THR A 217 1.34 -8.25 -2.63
CA THR A 217 2.38 -7.67 -1.76
C THR A 217 3.46 -8.71 -1.49
N ARG A 218 4.72 -8.30 -1.64
CA ARG A 218 5.85 -9.19 -1.26
C ARG A 218 5.80 -9.50 0.24
N TRP A 219 5.98 -10.77 0.57
CA TRP A 219 5.92 -11.27 1.95
C TRP A 219 6.82 -10.47 2.92
N SER A 220 7.96 -9.95 2.43
CA SER A 220 8.92 -9.20 3.25
C SER A 220 8.39 -7.86 3.77
N VAL A 221 7.47 -7.20 3.06
CA VAL A 221 6.86 -5.93 3.48
C VAL A 221 5.45 -6.12 4.09
N TRP A 222 4.95 -7.35 4.12
CA TRP A 222 3.63 -7.68 4.66
C TRP A 222 3.43 -7.17 6.10
N PRO A 223 4.30 -7.51 7.07
CA PRO A 223 4.07 -7.12 8.46
C PRO A 223 4.00 -5.60 8.64
N SER A 224 4.93 -4.86 8.03
CA SER A 224 4.98 -3.40 8.14
C SER A 224 3.78 -2.72 7.46
N SER A 225 3.37 -3.22 6.29
CA SER A 225 2.27 -2.66 5.52
C SER A 225 0.91 -2.89 6.20
N TYR A 226 0.62 -4.11 6.62
CA TYR A 226 -0.64 -4.43 7.31
C TYR A 226 -0.76 -3.77 8.67
N LEU A 227 0.33 -3.69 9.45
CA LEU A 227 0.35 -2.94 10.71
C LEU A 227 -0.01 -1.46 10.49
N ARG A 228 0.62 -0.82 9.51
CA ARG A 228 0.36 0.58 9.18
C ARG A 228 -1.08 0.81 8.73
N GLU A 229 -1.58 -0.01 7.81
CA GLU A 229 -2.95 0.15 7.30
C GLU A 229 -4.01 -0.20 8.34
N SER A 230 -3.78 -1.22 9.19
CA SER A 230 -4.66 -1.52 10.32
C SER A 230 -4.73 -0.37 11.32
N ALA A 231 -3.59 0.26 11.63
CA ALA A 231 -3.57 1.44 12.48
C ALA A 231 -4.29 2.64 11.82
N ALA A 232 -4.04 2.89 10.53
CA ALA A 232 -4.72 3.93 9.78
C ALA A 232 -6.24 3.70 9.72
N MET A 233 -6.68 2.45 9.55
CA MET A 233 -8.09 2.09 9.57
C MET A 233 -8.75 2.39 10.93
N VAL A 234 -8.10 2.00 12.03
CA VAL A 234 -8.63 2.25 13.39
C VAL A 234 -8.69 3.75 13.68
N LEU A 235 -7.66 4.52 13.31
CA LEU A 235 -7.63 5.96 13.52
C LEU A 235 -8.69 6.69 12.68
N ASN A 236 -8.86 6.32 11.41
CA ASN A 236 -9.88 6.92 10.53
C ASN A 236 -11.33 6.50 10.89
N TRP A 237 -11.52 5.48 11.73
CA TRP A 237 -12.84 5.12 12.28
C TRP A 237 -13.24 5.98 13.47
N MET A 238 -12.28 6.70 14.07
CA MET A 238 -12.48 7.57 15.23
C MET A 238 -12.75 9.03 14.83
N ASP A 239 -12.53 9.37 13.54
CA ASP A 239 -12.85 10.67 12.92
C ASP A 239 -14.15 10.58 12.09
#